data_74956c3e071aa055ebb0411aa431e110
#
_entry.id   74956c3e071aa055ebb0411aa431e110
#
_cell.length_a   1.000
_cell.length_b   1.000
_cell.length_c   1.000
_cell.angle_alpha   90.00
_cell.angle_beta   90.00
_cell.angle_gamma   90.00
#
_symmetry.space_group_name_H-M   'P 1'
#
loop_
_entity.id
_entity.type
_entity.pdbx_description
1 polymer ?
#
loop_
_entity_poly.entity_id
_entity_poly.type
_entity_poly.pdbx_seq_one_letter_code
_entity_poly.pdbx_strand_id
1 'polypeptide(L)'
;MSEIKILHLGVEEYSTVFEKMKKLQERRIEDEITDTLIFVTHPEVVTLGPKAVRDGVEIEDYEIFETDRGGGATWHGPGQLVVYPIIKWEGDFQSVRAVISLLEDWTISAFEVCGIESYKDKAMQGVWVDGYKICSIGLSFFKWVSRHGMSINVNTPGSRVERVSGCGMQEGTHTCLHKLGYRFDREGNKIDIKRIEDALFETCQRILGRVPSNHMGEDMRT
;
A
#
# COMPACT_ATOMS: atom_id res chain seq x y z
N MET A 1 5.85 -22.00 -8.45
CA MET A 1 5.74 -20.64 -7.89
C MET A 1 5.68 -19.69 -9.07
N SER A 2 4.75 -18.75 -9.08
CA SER A 2 4.61 -17.78 -10.16
C SER A 2 5.56 -16.60 -9.96
N GLU A 3 5.98 -16.02 -11.06
CA GLU A 3 6.79 -14.80 -11.07
C GLU A 3 5.90 -13.58 -10.83
N ILE A 4 6.45 -12.54 -10.17
CA ILE A 4 5.80 -11.26 -10.02
C ILE A 4 6.75 -10.14 -10.47
N LYS A 5 6.30 -9.32 -11.41
CA LYS A 5 7.04 -8.17 -11.94
C LYS A 5 7.05 -7.02 -10.93
N ILE A 6 8.19 -6.37 -10.76
CA ILE A 6 8.33 -5.20 -9.90
C ILE A 6 8.47 -3.95 -10.75
N LEU A 7 7.65 -2.93 -10.47
CA LEU A 7 7.72 -1.60 -11.08
C LEU A 7 7.98 -0.55 -10.00
N HIS A 8 9.13 0.12 -10.08
CA HIS A 8 9.44 1.27 -9.23
C HIS A 8 9.17 2.55 -10.02
N LEU A 9 8.19 3.35 -9.60
CA LEU A 9 7.81 4.58 -10.29
C LEU A 9 8.42 5.85 -9.67
N GLY A 10 9.10 5.72 -8.50
CA GLY A 10 9.61 6.88 -7.80
C GLY A 10 8.49 7.77 -7.27
N VAL A 11 8.54 9.07 -7.58
CA VAL A 11 7.48 10.02 -7.26
C VAL A 11 6.62 10.24 -8.50
N GLU A 12 5.32 9.94 -8.42
CA GLU A 12 4.41 10.01 -9.57
C GLU A 12 3.00 10.46 -9.14
N GLU A 13 2.34 11.24 -9.97
CA GLU A 13 0.97 11.70 -9.74
C GLU A 13 -0.02 10.55 -9.59
N TYR A 14 -0.96 10.69 -8.65
CA TYR A 14 -1.93 9.65 -8.37
C TYR A 14 -2.79 9.29 -9.61
N SER A 15 -3.24 10.30 -10.34
CA SER A 15 -4.04 10.11 -11.56
C SER A 15 -3.32 9.30 -12.64
N THR A 16 -2.03 9.57 -12.86
CA THR A 16 -1.18 8.82 -13.79
C THR A 16 -1.07 7.35 -13.38
N VAL A 17 -0.79 7.10 -12.10
CA VAL A 17 -0.65 5.73 -11.58
C VAL A 17 -2.00 5.01 -11.58
N PHE A 18 -3.10 5.71 -11.30
CA PHE A 18 -4.45 5.14 -11.35
C PHE A 18 -4.81 4.61 -12.74
N GLU A 19 -4.53 5.37 -13.80
CA GLU A 19 -4.75 4.90 -15.18
C GLU A 19 -3.81 3.73 -15.53
N LYS A 20 -2.56 3.75 -15.06
CA LYS A 20 -1.64 2.63 -15.22
C LYS A 20 -2.16 1.36 -14.52
N MET A 21 -2.66 1.49 -13.30
CA MET A 21 -3.27 0.36 -12.56
C MET A 21 -4.44 -0.27 -13.32
N LYS A 22 -5.32 0.55 -13.91
CA LYS A 22 -6.46 0.07 -14.71
C LYS A 22 -6.00 -0.75 -15.91
N LYS A 23 -5.07 -0.21 -16.70
CA LYS A 23 -4.50 -0.90 -17.88
C LYS A 23 -3.82 -2.21 -17.49
N LEU A 24 -3.02 -2.22 -16.41
CA LEU A 24 -2.36 -3.44 -15.93
C LEU A 24 -3.38 -4.46 -15.41
N GLN A 25 -4.44 -4.03 -14.71
CA GLN A 25 -5.50 -4.92 -14.25
C GLN A 25 -6.22 -5.58 -15.45
N GLU A 26 -6.57 -4.82 -16.47
CA GLU A 26 -7.21 -5.33 -17.70
C GLU A 26 -6.31 -6.38 -18.39
N ARG A 27 -5.05 -6.07 -18.61
CA ARG A 27 -4.08 -7.00 -19.21
C ARG A 27 -3.84 -8.25 -18.36
N ARG A 28 -3.86 -8.11 -17.00
CA ARG A 28 -3.72 -9.25 -16.09
C ARG A 28 -4.96 -10.14 -16.08
N ILE A 29 -6.15 -9.57 -16.26
CA ILE A 29 -7.41 -10.31 -16.39
C ILE A 29 -7.40 -11.21 -17.63
N GLU A 30 -6.87 -10.71 -18.72
CA GLU A 30 -6.77 -11.45 -20.00
C GLU A 30 -5.51 -12.33 -20.08
N ASP A 31 -4.77 -12.47 -18.97
CA ASP A 31 -3.54 -13.26 -18.85
C ASP A 31 -2.41 -12.86 -19.84
N GLU A 32 -2.43 -11.61 -20.32
CA GLU A 32 -1.39 -11.05 -21.19
C GLU A 32 -0.09 -10.71 -20.46
N ILE A 33 -0.18 -10.51 -19.14
CA ILE A 33 0.97 -10.18 -18.27
C ILE A 33 0.94 -11.06 -17.02
N THR A 34 2.10 -11.19 -16.37
CA THR A 34 2.21 -11.79 -15.04
C THR A 34 1.70 -10.83 -13.96
N ASP A 35 1.58 -11.31 -12.72
CA ASP A 35 1.32 -10.48 -11.55
C ASP A 35 2.34 -9.34 -11.47
N THR A 36 1.93 -8.17 -10.99
CA THR A 36 2.77 -6.97 -10.92
C THR A 36 2.62 -6.27 -9.57
N LEU A 37 3.73 -5.87 -8.96
CA LEU A 37 3.77 -4.94 -7.82
C LEU A 37 4.27 -3.59 -8.30
N ILE A 38 3.54 -2.52 -8.00
CA ILE A 38 3.96 -1.15 -8.24
C ILE A 38 4.37 -0.54 -6.90
N PHE A 39 5.59 -0.02 -6.83
CA PHE A 39 6.11 0.77 -5.70
C PHE A 39 6.18 2.22 -6.11
N VAL A 40 5.57 3.11 -5.34
CA VAL A 40 5.45 4.54 -5.67
C VAL A 40 5.32 5.40 -4.42
N THR A 41 5.74 6.65 -4.51
CA THR A 41 5.38 7.75 -3.62
C THR A 41 4.56 8.76 -4.43
N HIS A 42 3.47 9.27 -3.87
CA HIS A 42 2.69 10.32 -4.54
C HIS A 42 3.05 11.71 -4.01
N PRO A 43 2.88 12.78 -4.80
CA PRO A 43 2.63 14.11 -4.28
C PRO A 43 1.44 14.12 -3.32
N GLU A 44 1.25 15.21 -2.57
CA GLU A 44 0.14 15.28 -1.61
C GLU A 44 -1.22 15.20 -2.32
N VAL A 45 -2.00 14.19 -1.95
CA VAL A 45 -3.36 13.94 -2.46
C VAL A 45 -4.18 13.20 -1.41
N VAL A 46 -5.46 13.46 -1.34
CA VAL A 46 -6.40 12.65 -0.55
C VAL A 46 -7.29 11.85 -1.47
N THR A 47 -7.32 10.54 -1.26
CA THR A 47 -8.22 9.65 -2.00
C THR A 47 -9.46 9.35 -1.16
N LEU A 48 -10.64 9.43 -1.76
CA LEU A 48 -11.91 9.09 -1.15
C LEU A 48 -12.42 7.77 -1.71
N GLY A 49 -12.57 6.77 -0.85
CA GLY A 49 -13.27 5.54 -1.20
C GLY A 49 -14.80 5.75 -1.14
N PRO A 50 -15.61 4.80 -1.68
CA PRO A 50 -17.07 4.95 -1.77
C PRO A 50 -17.75 5.21 -0.43
N LYS A 51 -17.17 4.75 0.67
CA LYS A 51 -17.71 5.02 2.01
C LYS A 51 -17.56 6.50 2.36
N ALA A 52 -16.40 7.11 2.15
CA ALA A 52 -16.17 8.53 2.44
C ALA A 52 -17.06 9.43 1.58
N VAL A 53 -17.19 9.11 0.29
CA VAL A 53 -18.07 9.84 -0.63
C VAL A 53 -19.53 9.79 -0.16
N ARG A 54 -20.03 8.59 0.17
CA ARG A 54 -21.40 8.42 0.68
C ARG A 54 -21.64 9.13 2.01
N ASP A 55 -20.64 9.14 2.90
CA ASP A 55 -20.73 9.75 4.22
C ASP A 55 -20.52 11.28 4.14
N GLY A 56 -20.31 11.85 2.93
CA GLY A 56 -20.16 13.28 2.72
C GLY A 56 -18.90 13.87 3.38
N VAL A 57 -17.80 13.10 3.40
CA VAL A 57 -16.55 13.56 4.00
C VAL A 57 -15.96 14.70 3.17
N GLU A 58 -15.91 15.88 3.75
CA GLU A 58 -15.24 17.05 3.18
C GLU A 58 -13.84 17.20 3.79
N ILE A 59 -12.85 17.42 2.94
CA ILE A 59 -11.46 17.62 3.35
C ILE A 59 -10.95 18.85 2.61
N GLU A 60 -10.55 19.84 3.38
CA GLU A 60 -9.95 21.07 2.87
C GLU A 60 -8.43 20.91 2.74
N ASP A 61 -7.77 21.82 2.00
CA ASP A 61 -6.31 21.91 1.84
C ASP A 61 -5.62 20.81 1.02
N TYR A 62 -6.37 19.90 0.36
CA TYR A 62 -5.78 18.84 -0.46
C TYR A 62 -6.49 18.69 -1.80
N GLU A 63 -5.75 18.24 -2.81
CA GLU A 63 -6.35 17.69 -4.01
C GLU A 63 -7.11 16.41 -3.65
N ILE A 64 -8.36 16.32 -4.09
CA ILE A 64 -9.24 15.17 -3.81
C ILE A 64 -9.37 14.31 -5.06
N PHE A 65 -9.19 13.00 -4.89
CA PHE A 65 -9.41 12.02 -5.93
C PHE A 65 -10.39 10.93 -5.46
N GLU A 66 -11.55 10.86 -6.09
CA GLU A 66 -12.52 9.79 -5.81
C GLU A 66 -12.07 8.48 -6.43
N THR A 67 -12.17 7.39 -5.67
CA THR A 67 -11.69 6.06 -6.08
C THR A 67 -12.71 4.98 -5.77
N ASP A 68 -12.53 3.82 -6.39
CA ASP A 68 -13.33 2.61 -6.14
C ASP A 68 -12.72 1.65 -5.11
N ARG A 69 -11.61 2.05 -4.43
CA ARG A 69 -11.02 1.20 -3.38
C ARG A 69 -11.92 1.11 -2.15
N GLY A 70 -11.85 0.00 -1.46
CA GLY A 70 -12.47 -0.14 -0.14
C GLY A 70 -11.94 0.87 0.87
N GLY A 71 -12.76 1.20 1.87
CA GLY A 71 -12.42 2.11 2.95
C GLY A 71 -12.91 3.55 2.76
N GLY A 72 -12.41 4.46 3.60
CA GLY A 72 -12.77 5.87 3.63
C GLY A 72 -11.75 6.78 2.97
N ALA A 73 -11.49 7.94 3.61
CA ALA A 73 -10.45 8.87 3.18
C ALA A 73 -9.05 8.33 3.51
N THR A 74 -8.09 8.59 2.65
CA THR A 74 -6.67 8.28 2.87
C THR A 74 -5.81 9.38 2.28
N TRP A 75 -4.91 9.92 3.08
CA TRP A 75 -3.88 10.83 2.62
C TRP A 75 -2.72 10.04 2.01
N HIS A 76 -2.18 10.53 0.90
CA HIS A 76 -0.93 10.10 0.30
C HIS A 76 -0.02 11.31 0.15
N GLY A 77 1.31 11.08 0.26
CA GLY A 77 2.27 12.15 0.12
C GLY A 77 3.72 11.73 0.41
N PRO A 78 4.64 12.70 0.44
CA PRO A 78 6.05 12.46 0.71
C PRO A 78 6.27 11.68 2.01
N GLY A 79 7.23 10.76 1.99
CA GLY A 79 7.55 9.93 3.15
C GLY A 79 6.59 8.75 3.39
N GLN A 80 5.61 8.56 2.52
CA GLN A 80 4.75 7.38 2.50
C GLN A 80 5.11 6.48 1.32
N LEU A 81 5.33 5.20 1.58
CA LEU A 81 5.46 4.18 0.55
C LEU A 81 4.08 3.65 0.19
N VAL A 82 3.74 3.67 -1.10
CA VAL A 82 2.52 3.05 -1.60
C VAL A 82 2.86 1.85 -2.46
N VAL A 83 2.17 0.74 -2.23
CA VAL A 83 2.35 -0.51 -2.98
C VAL A 83 1.02 -0.96 -3.56
N TYR A 84 0.99 -1.12 -4.88
CA TYR A 84 -0.20 -1.58 -5.60
C TYR A 84 0.02 -2.99 -6.16
N PRO A 85 -0.57 -4.03 -5.55
CA PRO A 85 -0.53 -5.40 -6.06
C PRO A 85 -1.61 -5.58 -7.15
N ILE A 86 -1.17 -5.70 -8.40
CA ILE A 86 -2.00 -6.12 -9.52
C ILE A 86 -1.82 -7.63 -9.67
N ILE A 87 -2.60 -8.37 -8.92
CA ILE A 87 -2.44 -9.82 -8.73
C ILE A 87 -3.77 -10.53 -9.04
N LYS A 88 -3.70 -11.61 -9.80
CA LYS A 88 -4.83 -12.53 -10.00
C LYS A 88 -4.85 -13.54 -8.85
N TRP A 89 -5.90 -13.46 -8.04
CA TRP A 89 -6.07 -14.29 -6.86
C TRP A 89 -6.88 -15.53 -7.18
N GLU A 90 -6.45 -16.67 -6.67
CA GLU A 90 -7.04 -17.97 -6.94
C GLU A 90 -7.30 -18.77 -5.66
N GLY A 91 -8.17 -19.77 -5.74
CA GLY A 91 -8.47 -20.65 -4.62
C GLY A 91 -8.97 -19.91 -3.38
N ASP A 92 -8.39 -20.21 -2.22
CA ASP A 92 -8.78 -19.64 -0.94
C ASP A 92 -8.56 -18.12 -0.85
N PHE A 93 -7.73 -17.56 -1.76
CA PHE A 93 -7.52 -16.11 -1.87
C PHE A 93 -8.58 -15.40 -2.72
N GLN A 94 -9.58 -16.07 -3.26
CA GLN A 94 -10.77 -15.43 -3.81
C GLN A 94 -11.69 -14.93 -2.66
N SER A 95 -11.09 -14.18 -1.75
CA SER A 95 -11.71 -13.58 -0.58
C SER A 95 -11.01 -12.26 -0.24
N VAL A 96 -11.76 -11.17 -0.25
CA VAL A 96 -11.23 -9.83 0.11
C VAL A 96 -10.54 -9.86 1.46
N ARG A 97 -11.15 -10.54 2.45
CA ARG A 97 -10.59 -10.67 3.80
C ARG A 97 -9.27 -11.46 3.81
N ALA A 98 -9.19 -12.55 3.05
CA ALA A 98 -7.98 -13.36 2.97
C ALA A 98 -6.83 -12.58 2.32
N VAL A 99 -7.10 -11.83 1.24
CA VAL A 99 -6.09 -11.00 0.59
C VAL A 99 -5.61 -9.87 1.51
N ILE A 100 -6.51 -9.17 2.19
CA ILE A 100 -6.13 -8.12 3.14
C ILE A 100 -5.26 -8.73 4.26
N SER A 101 -5.69 -9.85 4.84
CA SER A 101 -4.90 -10.52 5.89
C SER A 101 -3.51 -10.94 5.40
N LEU A 102 -3.39 -11.39 4.16
CA LEU A 102 -2.10 -11.74 3.56
C LEU A 102 -1.19 -10.52 3.38
N LEU A 103 -1.74 -9.38 2.95
CA LEU A 103 -0.97 -8.14 2.82
C LEU A 103 -0.55 -7.56 4.19
N GLU A 104 -1.39 -7.73 5.22
CA GLU A 104 -1.02 -7.42 6.60
C GLU A 104 0.15 -8.30 7.06
N ASP A 105 0.09 -9.63 6.83
CA ASP A 105 1.17 -10.56 7.17
C ASP A 105 2.47 -10.23 6.42
N TRP A 106 2.36 -9.83 5.16
CA TRP A 106 3.51 -9.41 4.36
C TRP A 106 4.16 -8.15 4.93
N THR A 107 3.36 -7.15 5.29
CA THR A 107 3.86 -5.91 5.92
C THR A 107 4.49 -6.20 7.28
N ILE A 108 3.86 -7.01 8.13
CA ILE A 108 4.39 -7.42 9.44
C ILE A 108 5.73 -8.14 9.26
N SER A 109 5.82 -9.05 8.30
CA SER A 109 7.05 -9.79 8.01
C SER A 109 8.19 -8.86 7.55
N ALA A 110 7.88 -7.84 6.73
CA ALA A 110 8.87 -6.82 6.33
C ALA A 110 9.30 -5.95 7.52
N PHE A 111 8.38 -5.59 8.40
CA PHE A 111 8.69 -4.83 9.61
C PHE A 111 9.56 -5.64 10.57
N GLU A 112 9.32 -6.95 10.72
CA GLU A 112 10.14 -7.85 11.52
C GLU A 112 11.60 -7.87 11.02
N VAL A 113 11.83 -7.91 9.69
CA VAL A 113 13.18 -7.79 9.08
C VAL A 113 13.85 -6.47 9.49
N CYS A 114 13.08 -5.39 9.61
CA CYS A 114 13.57 -4.09 10.08
C CYS A 114 13.66 -3.98 11.62
N GLY A 115 13.33 -5.03 12.38
CA GLY A 115 13.31 -5.00 13.84
C GLY A 115 12.17 -4.21 14.45
N ILE A 116 11.08 -3.99 13.71
CA ILE A 116 9.89 -3.26 14.15
C ILE A 116 8.82 -4.28 14.59
N GLU A 117 8.42 -4.22 15.85
CA GLU A 117 7.30 -5.02 16.36
C GLU A 117 5.97 -4.44 15.88
N SER A 118 5.16 -5.26 15.25
CA SER A 118 3.90 -4.84 14.65
C SER A 118 2.84 -5.93 14.73
N TYR A 119 1.58 -5.54 14.58
CA TYR A 119 0.46 -6.45 14.74
C TYR A 119 -0.75 -6.06 13.90
N LYS A 120 -1.69 -7.01 13.75
CA LYS A 120 -3.04 -6.79 13.22
C LYS A 120 -3.97 -6.40 14.36
N ASP A 121 -4.75 -5.34 14.19
CA ASP A 121 -5.81 -5.01 15.11
C ASP A 121 -7.11 -5.75 14.74
N LYS A 122 -7.87 -6.21 15.76
CA LYS A 122 -9.09 -6.99 15.53
C LYS A 122 -10.27 -6.15 15.04
N ALA A 123 -10.29 -4.88 15.40
CA ALA A 123 -11.37 -3.96 15.09
C ALA A 123 -11.13 -3.20 13.78
N MET A 124 -9.87 -3.02 13.40
CA MET A 124 -9.51 -2.14 12.30
C MET A 124 -8.38 -2.71 11.44
N GLN A 125 -8.69 -2.99 10.16
CA GLN A 125 -7.74 -3.49 9.17
C GLN A 125 -6.53 -2.57 8.99
N GLY A 126 -5.36 -3.18 8.76
CA GLY A 126 -4.07 -2.53 8.57
C GLY A 126 -3.03 -3.04 9.56
N VAL A 127 -1.82 -2.48 9.50
CA VAL A 127 -0.73 -2.87 10.40
C VAL A 127 -0.44 -1.77 11.40
N TRP A 128 -0.29 -2.17 12.65
CA TRP A 128 -0.18 -1.31 13.82
C TRP A 128 1.17 -1.48 14.51
N VAL A 129 1.70 -0.37 15.01
CA VAL A 129 2.94 -0.28 15.79
C VAL A 129 2.69 0.63 16.98
N ASP A 130 3.01 0.20 18.19
CA ASP A 130 2.88 1.00 19.43
C ASP A 130 1.50 1.66 19.61
N GLY A 131 0.41 0.99 19.18
CA GLY A 131 -0.95 1.52 19.30
C GLY A 131 -1.38 2.44 18.18
N TYR A 132 -0.54 2.69 17.16
CA TYR A 132 -0.84 3.55 16.02
C TYR A 132 -0.86 2.76 14.72
N LYS A 133 -1.74 3.16 13.81
CA LYS A 133 -1.84 2.56 12.48
C LYS A 133 -0.77 3.14 11.57
N ILE A 134 0.12 2.29 11.10
CA ILE A 134 1.23 2.63 10.22
C ILE A 134 0.95 2.24 8.77
N CYS A 135 0.23 1.13 8.56
CA CYS A 135 -0.17 0.70 7.22
C CYS A 135 -1.68 0.68 7.06
N SER A 136 -2.17 1.32 6.01
CA SER A 136 -3.56 1.25 5.57
C SER A 136 -3.67 0.39 4.33
N ILE A 137 -4.75 -0.41 4.22
CA ILE A 137 -5.00 -1.29 3.09
C ILE A 137 -6.40 -1.01 2.55
N GLY A 138 -6.48 -0.74 1.25
CA GLY A 138 -7.73 -0.58 0.53
C GLY A 138 -7.61 -1.11 -0.89
N LEU A 139 -8.45 -2.07 -1.25
CA LEU A 139 -8.41 -2.77 -2.53
C LEU A 139 -9.74 -2.63 -3.27
N SER A 140 -9.69 -2.77 -4.59
CA SER A 140 -10.81 -3.17 -5.41
C SER A 140 -10.45 -4.41 -6.23
N PHE A 141 -11.46 -5.15 -6.67
CA PHE A 141 -11.27 -6.38 -7.44
C PHE A 141 -12.19 -6.40 -8.65
N PHE A 142 -11.65 -6.84 -9.78
CA PHE A 142 -12.44 -7.23 -10.93
C PHE A 142 -11.94 -8.57 -11.46
N LYS A 143 -12.84 -9.55 -11.62
CA LYS A 143 -12.50 -10.94 -11.95
C LYS A 143 -11.37 -11.52 -11.06
N TRP A 144 -11.37 -11.17 -9.78
CA TRP A 144 -10.35 -11.52 -8.80
C TRP A 144 -8.92 -11.05 -9.11
N VAL A 145 -8.78 -10.05 -9.97
CA VAL A 145 -7.54 -9.29 -10.09
C VAL A 145 -7.64 -8.04 -9.23
N SER A 146 -6.70 -7.85 -8.31
CA SER A 146 -6.67 -6.70 -7.41
C SER A 146 -6.18 -5.43 -8.09
N ARG A 147 -6.65 -4.28 -7.59
CA ARG A 147 -6.19 -2.93 -7.87
C ARG A 147 -6.20 -2.11 -6.59
N HIS A 148 -5.49 -0.98 -6.56
CA HIS A 148 -5.10 -0.26 -5.36
C HIS A 148 -4.22 -1.15 -4.47
N GLY A 149 -4.14 -0.91 -3.17
CA GLY A 149 -3.23 -1.69 -2.36
C GLY A 149 -3.05 -1.17 -0.95
N MET A 150 -1.81 -0.93 -0.57
CA MET A 150 -1.45 -0.51 0.77
C MET A 150 -0.55 0.72 0.77
N SER A 151 -0.65 1.51 1.85
CA SER A 151 0.20 2.66 2.10
C SER A 151 0.87 2.52 3.46
N ILE A 152 2.19 2.69 3.51
CA ILE A 152 3.04 2.56 4.69
C ILE A 152 3.63 3.92 5.03
N ASN A 153 3.33 4.42 6.22
CA ASN A 153 3.81 5.70 6.72
C ASN A 153 5.22 5.54 7.29
N VAL A 154 6.26 5.90 6.55
CA VAL A 154 7.65 5.76 6.98
C VAL A 154 8.15 7.03 7.65
N ASN A 155 8.11 8.16 6.95
CA ASN A 155 8.63 9.45 7.40
C ASN A 155 7.75 10.59 6.86
N THR A 156 6.47 10.54 7.14
CA THR A 156 5.50 11.54 6.66
C THR A 156 5.68 12.88 7.35
N PRO A 157 5.63 14.02 6.63
CA PRO A 157 5.90 15.33 7.20
C PRO A 157 4.73 15.85 8.05
N GLY A 158 5.07 16.68 9.04
CA GLY A 158 4.10 17.40 9.86
C GLY A 158 3.11 16.48 10.56
N SER A 159 1.85 16.84 10.56
CA SER A 159 0.71 16.04 11.04
C SER A 159 -0.27 15.70 9.90
N ARG A 160 0.26 15.51 8.70
CA ARG A 160 -0.56 15.32 7.49
C ARG A 160 -1.42 14.07 7.56
N VAL A 161 -0.79 12.93 7.85
CA VAL A 161 -1.49 11.65 7.93
C VAL A 161 -2.39 11.55 9.17
N GLU A 162 -2.04 12.24 10.23
CA GLU A 162 -2.80 12.24 11.49
C GLU A 162 -4.12 13.01 11.37
N ARG A 163 -4.19 14.03 10.51
CA ARG A 163 -5.38 14.88 10.31
C ARG A 163 -6.43 14.24 9.40
N VAL A 164 -5.99 13.40 8.46
CA VAL A 164 -6.91 12.72 7.55
C VAL A 164 -7.37 11.43 8.20
N SER A 165 -8.41 11.52 9.04
CA SER A 165 -9.02 10.35 9.66
C SER A 165 -9.99 9.69 8.67
N GLY A 166 -9.63 8.51 8.20
CA GLY A 166 -10.53 7.68 7.38
C GLY A 166 -11.64 7.06 8.24
N CYS A 167 -12.89 7.13 7.78
CA CYS A 167 -14.00 6.28 8.24
C CYS A 167 -14.27 6.22 9.75
N GLY A 168 -14.42 7.37 10.41
CA GLY A 168 -14.83 7.41 11.83
C GLY A 168 -13.72 7.02 12.80
N MET A 169 -12.47 7.02 12.36
CA MET A 169 -11.31 6.96 13.25
C MET A 169 -11.13 8.31 13.95
N GLN A 170 -10.70 8.25 15.20
CA GLN A 170 -10.29 9.47 15.92
C GLN A 170 -9.03 10.06 15.27
N GLU A 171 -8.94 11.38 15.25
CA GLU A 171 -7.69 12.07 14.91
C GLU A 171 -6.53 11.49 15.71
N GLY A 172 -5.34 11.36 15.09
CA GLY A 172 -4.17 10.81 15.75
C GLY A 172 -4.09 9.28 15.81
N THR A 173 -5.06 8.54 15.23
CA THR A 173 -4.96 7.08 15.13
C THR A 173 -3.83 6.65 14.19
N HIS A 174 -3.56 7.42 13.13
CA HIS A 174 -2.44 7.20 12.20
C HIS A 174 -1.21 7.99 12.64
N THR A 175 -0.03 7.44 12.35
CA THR A 175 1.25 8.14 12.47
C THR A 175 2.27 7.50 11.52
N CYS A 176 3.57 7.82 11.65
CA CYS A 176 4.63 7.22 10.86
C CYS A 176 5.75 6.63 11.75
N LEU A 177 6.52 5.70 11.19
CA LEU A 177 7.59 4.99 11.88
C LEU A 177 8.59 5.94 12.54
N HIS A 178 9.01 7.00 11.84
CA HIS A 178 9.99 7.95 12.38
C HIS A 178 9.51 8.73 13.59
N LYS A 179 8.22 9.02 13.70
CA LYS A 179 7.63 9.69 14.88
C LYS A 179 7.58 8.78 16.10
N LEU A 180 7.48 7.47 15.88
CA LEU A 180 7.56 6.44 16.93
C LEU A 180 9.00 6.11 17.31
N GLY A 181 10.00 6.72 16.66
CA GLY A 181 11.40 6.51 16.96
C GLY A 181 12.11 5.46 16.11
N TYR A 182 11.41 4.76 15.24
CA TYR A 182 11.99 3.75 14.35
C TYR A 182 12.72 4.42 13.18
N ARG A 183 13.97 4.79 13.39
CA ARG A 183 14.83 5.47 12.41
C ARG A 183 15.95 4.60 11.86
N PHE A 184 16.33 3.57 12.59
CA PHE A 184 17.37 2.62 12.23
C PHE A 184 16.90 1.21 12.57
N ASP A 185 17.29 0.24 11.74
CA ASP A 185 17.05 -1.17 12.03
C ASP A 185 18.08 -1.72 13.05
N ARG A 186 17.97 -3.02 13.37
CA ARG A 186 18.88 -3.66 14.36
C ARG A 186 20.32 -3.71 13.90
N GLU A 187 20.58 -3.60 12.62
CA GLU A 187 21.92 -3.60 12.01
C GLU A 187 22.48 -2.19 11.85
N GLY A 188 21.72 -1.15 12.19
CA GLY A 188 22.09 0.25 12.07
C GLY A 188 21.80 0.86 10.70
N ASN A 189 21.09 0.16 9.81
CA ASN A 189 20.66 0.73 8.53
C ASN A 189 19.50 1.69 8.76
N LYS A 190 19.51 2.80 8.01
CA LYS A 190 18.42 3.78 8.09
C LYS A 190 17.09 3.18 7.61
N ILE A 191 16.04 3.32 8.42
CA ILE A 191 14.69 2.97 8.02
C ILE A 191 14.12 4.15 7.21
N ASP A 192 14.15 4.02 5.90
CA ASP A 192 13.52 4.92 4.94
C ASP A 192 12.65 4.10 3.96
N ILE A 193 12.09 4.76 2.95
CA ILE A 193 11.24 4.11 1.94
C ILE A 193 11.97 2.94 1.30
N LYS A 194 13.24 3.14 0.92
CA LYS A 194 14.03 2.10 0.25
C LYS A 194 14.25 0.88 1.14
N ARG A 195 14.55 1.07 2.44
CA ARG A 195 14.73 -0.05 3.37
C ARG A 195 13.45 -0.86 3.57
N ILE A 196 12.28 -0.19 3.62
CA ILE A 196 10.99 -0.88 3.70
C ILE A 196 10.66 -1.61 2.39
N GLU A 197 10.96 -1.02 1.23
CA GLU A 197 10.83 -1.71 -0.07
C GLU A 197 11.69 -2.98 -0.10
N ASP A 198 12.96 -2.89 0.31
CA ASP A 198 13.88 -4.03 0.32
C ASP A 198 13.36 -5.14 1.25
N ALA A 199 12.85 -4.80 2.43
CA ALA A 199 12.27 -5.77 3.35
C ALA A 199 10.99 -6.43 2.79
N LEU A 200 10.14 -5.68 2.10
CA LEU A 200 8.99 -6.23 1.38
C LEU A 200 9.45 -7.19 0.27
N PHE A 201 10.49 -6.82 -0.46
CA PHE A 201 11.05 -7.65 -1.51
C PHE A 201 11.63 -8.96 -0.95
N GLU A 202 12.43 -8.89 0.12
CA GLU A 202 13.01 -10.05 0.81
C GLU A 202 11.93 -11.06 1.27
N THR A 203 10.79 -10.56 1.71
CA THR A 203 9.71 -11.38 2.28
C THR A 203 8.65 -11.80 1.26
N CYS A 204 8.68 -11.23 0.05
CA CYS A 204 7.67 -11.43 -0.99
C CYS A 204 7.45 -12.92 -1.32
N GLN A 205 8.52 -13.65 -1.61
CA GLN A 205 8.41 -15.07 -1.98
C GLN A 205 7.81 -15.90 -0.85
N ARG A 206 8.26 -15.67 0.38
CA ARG A 206 7.82 -16.43 1.55
C ARG A 206 6.36 -16.19 1.88
N ILE A 207 5.88 -14.94 1.76
CA ILE A 207 4.54 -14.58 2.20
C ILE A 207 3.54 -14.60 1.04
N LEU A 208 3.85 -13.98 -0.10
CA LEU A 208 2.94 -13.94 -1.24
C LEU A 208 3.02 -15.19 -2.13
N GLY A 209 4.04 -16.06 -1.92
CA GLY A 209 4.25 -17.24 -2.75
C GLY A 209 4.69 -16.93 -4.19
N ARG A 210 5.22 -15.72 -4.43
CA ARG A 210 5.63 -15.20 -5.73
C ARG A 210 7.09 -14.81 -5.74
N VAL A 211 7.79 -15.15 -6.81
CA VAL A 211 9.21 -14.82 -6.97
C VAL A 211 9.33 -13.46 -7.64
N PRO A 212 9.87 -12.44 -6.94
CA PRO A 212 10.06 -11.14 -7.55
C PRO A 212 11.05 -11.19 -8.71
N SER A 213 10.72 -10.54 -9.82
CA SER A 213 11.63 -10.32 -10.94
C SER A 213 11.78 -8.84 -11.23
N ASN A 214 13.04 -8.38 -11.25
CA ASN A 214 13.38 -7.04 -11.69
C ASN A 214 13.50 -7.03 -13.22
N HIS A 215 12.42 -6.71 -13.91
CA HIS A 215 12.55 -6.27 -15.31
C HIS A 215 12.80 -4.76 -15.31
N MET A 216 14.08 -4.37 -15.36
CA MET A 216 14.42 -3.00 -15.74
C MET A 216 14.03 -2.79 -17.20
N GLY A 217 12.91 -2.10 -17.39
CA GLY A 217 12.62 -1.24 -18.52
C GLY A 217 12.72 -1.78 -19.94
N GLU A 218 11.72 -2.50 -20.45
CA GLU A 218 11.47 -2.50 -21.91
C GLU A 218 9.99 -2.32 -22.32
N ASP A 219 9.04 -2.41 -21.37
CA ASP A 219 7.59 -2.33 -21.68
C ASP A 219 6.94 -0.97 -21.33
N MET A 220 7.70 0.11 -21.29
CA MET A 220 7.20 1.45 -20.96
C MET A 220 6.94 2.35 -22.17
N ARG A 221 6.90 1.80 -23.38
CA ARG A 221 6.60 2.58 -24.60
C ARG A 221 5.40 1.99 -25.33
N THR A 222 4.20 2.17 -24.77
CA THR A 222 2.95 2.30 -25.52
C THR A 222 1.84 2.80 -24.61
#